data_6092a13bf1b406a967a203ed1eba031f
#
_entry.id   6092a13bf1b406a967a203ed1eba031f
#
_cell.length_a   1.000
_cell.length_b   1.000
_cell.length_c   1.000
_cell.angle_alpha   90.00
_cell.angle_beta   90.00
_cell.angle_gamma   90.00
#
_symmetry.space_group_name_H-M   'P 1'
#
loop_
_entity.id
_entity.type
_entity.pdbx_description
1 polymer ?
#
loop_
_entity_poly.entity_id
_entity_poly.type
_entity_poly.pdbx_seq_one_letter_code
_entity_poly.pdbx_strand_id
1 'polypeptide(L)'
;MCLEQRAFEAAKRMAEYHGLDEEVQNLMHTQYLVAASEESQLHEGEEGSFGQAIESLKIGKYVARKGWNGKGMFLWLKPYSTVKAEWCHDPKLKAIIEKNGGEMEAVGTICMKTADDKIMSGWVASQTDVLSNDWILV
;
A
#
# COMPACT_ATOMS: atom_id res chain seq x y z
N MET A 1 2.39 20.60 -1.79
CA MET A 1 1.35 20.38 -0.76
C MET A 1 0.78 18.98 -0.92
N CYS A 2 0.74 18.18 0.13
CA CYS A 2 0.18 16.83 0.08
C CYS A 2 -1.36 16.87 0.01
N LEU A 3 -1.97 15.73 -0.35
CA LEU A 3 -3.42 15.60 -0.48
C LEU A 3 -4.16 15.94 0.81
N GLU A 4 -3.65 15.52 1.94
CA GLU A 4 -4.24 15.79 3.25
C GLU A 4 -4.27 17.28 3.59
N GLN A 5 -3.18 17.98 3.31
CA GLN A 5 -3.12 19.43 3.50
C GLN A 5 -4.09 20.18 2.60
N ARG A 6 -4.24 19.74 1.34
CA ARG A 6 -5.22 20.31 0.41
C ARG A 6 -6.64 20.11 0.92
N ALA A 7 -6.94 18.92 1.42
CA ALA A 7 -8.26 18.61 1.98
C ALA A 7 -8.56 19.46 3.22
N PHE A 8 -7.60 19.62 4.10
CA PHE A 8 -7.73 20.45 5.29
C PHE A 8 -7.98 21.92 4.95
N GLU A 9 -7.16 22.49 4.05
CA GLU A 9 -7.30 23.89 3.63
C GLU A 9 -8.62 24.16 2.90
N ALA A 10 -9.10 23.20 2.10
CA ALA A 10 -10.38 23.30 1.43
C ALA A 10 -11.53 23.29 2.45
N ALA A 11 -11.50 22.39 3.42
CA ALA A 11 -12.50 22.29 4.48
C ALA A 11 -12.52 23.56 5.35
N LYS A 12 -11.35 24.07 5.72
CA LYS A 12 -11.21 25.30 6.50
C LYS A 12 -11.79 26.51 5.80
N ARG A 13 -11.47 26.71 4.51
CA ARG A 13 -12.00 27.81 3.72
C ARG A 13 -13.51 27.75 3.61
N MET A 14 -14.06 26.55 3.41
CA MET A 14 -15.50 26.34 3.32
C MET A 14 -16.20 26.67 4.64
N ALA A 15 -15.61 26.24 5.78
CA ALA A 15 -16.13 26.51 7.11
C ALA A 15 -16.11 28.02 7.44
N GLU A 16 -15.01 28.71 7.14
CA GLU A 16 -14.88 30.16 7.31
C GLU A 16 -15.93 30.93 6.48
N TYR A 17 -16.13 30.51 5.26
CA TYR A 17 -17.09 31.14 4.35
C TYR A 17 -18.54 30.99 4.86
N HIS A 18 -18.88 29.84 5.43
CA HIS A 18 -20.23 29.57 5.92
C HIS A 18 -20.43 29.87 7.42
N GLY A 19 -19.37 30.35 8.10
CA GLY A 19 -19.46 30.67 9.53
C GLY A 19 -19.67 29.44 10.41
N LEU A 20 -19.15 28.28 10.01
CA LEU A 20 -19.29 27.03 10.74
C LEU A 20 -18.37 27.01 11.98
N ASP A 21 -18.79 26.31 13.03
CA ASP A 21 -18.00 26.14 14.24
C ASP A 21 -16.84 25.12 14.05
N GLU A 22 -15.97 25.04 15.05
CA GLU A 22 -14.78 24.18 15.00
C GLU A 22 -15.14 22.69 14.87
N GLU A 23 -16.21 22.24 15.53
CA GLU A 23 -16.65 20.84 15.47
C GLU A 23 -17.07 20.45 14.05
N VAL A 24 -17.83 21.33 13.39
CA VAL A 24 -18.24 21.11 12.00
C VAL A 24 -17.05 21.19 11.06
N GLN A 25 -16.09 22.08 11.29
CA GLN A 25 -14.84 22.15 10.53
C GLN A 25 -14.06 20.83 10.63
N ASN A 26 -13.93 20.26 11.82
CA ASN A 26 -13.23 19.00 12.03
C ASN A 26 -13.95 17.83 11.34
N LEU A 27 -15.27 17.80 11.38
CA LEU A 27 -16.06 16.78 10.70
C LEU A 27 -15.86 16.85 9.18
N MET A 28 -15.89 18.05 8.61
CA MET A 28 -15.64 18.28 7.18
C MET A 28 -14.24 17.84 6.77
N HIS A 29 -13.22 18.16 7.59
CA HIS A 29 -11.85 17.72 7.37
C HIS A 29 -11.76 16.18 7.33
N THR A 30 -12.40 15.51 8.30
CA THR A 30 -12.43 14.04 8.35
C THR A 30 -13.07 13.46 7.09
N GLN A 31 -14.18 14.01 6.63
CA GLN A 31 -14.84 13.58 5.39
C GLN A 31 -13.96 13.77 4.16
N TYR A 32 -13.24 14.87 4.07
CA TYR A 32 -12.28 15.09 2.97
C TYR A 32 -11.13 14.09 2.99
N LEU A 33 -10.59 13.76 4.16
CA LEU A 33 -9.52 12.76 4.28
C LEU A 33 -9.99 11.36 3.87
N VAL A 34 -11.20 10.96 4.24
CA VAL A 34 -11.79 9.67 3.83
C VAL A 34 -11.96 9.62 2.31
N ALA A 35 -12.55 10.64 1.72
CA ALA A 35 -12.74 10.72 0.27
C ALA A 35 -11.39 10.71 -0.48
N ALA A 36 -10.40 11.46 0.00
CA ALA A 36 -9.07 11.49 -0.60
C ALA A 36 -8.37 10.14 -0.52
N SER A 37 -8.52 9.42 0.59
CA SER A 37 -7.98 8.07 0.76
C SER A 37 -8.62 7.08 -0.21
N GLU A 38 -9.93 7.13 -0.41
CA GLU A 38 -10.65 6.29 -1.36
C GLU A 38 -10.21 6.55 -2.81
N GLU A 39 -10.04 7.82 -3.19
CA GLU A 39 -9.57 8.21 -4.52
C GLU A 39 -8.12 7.79 -4.78
N SER A 40 -7.29 7.66 -3.74
CA SER A 40 -5.88 7.27 -3.87
C SER A 40 -5.67 5.78 -4.11
N GLN A 41 -6.72 4.97 -4.03
CA GLN A 41 -6.67 3.51 -4.19
C GLN A 41 -7.18 3.09 -5.56
N LEU A 42 -6.84 1.86 -5.95
CA LEU A 42 -7.48 1.23 -7.11
C LEU A 42 -8.93 0.86 -6.77
N HIS A 43 -9.79 0.99 -7.76
CA HIS A 43 -11.19 0.58 -7.68
C HIS A 43 -11.42 -0.70 -8.49
N GLU A 44 -12.30 -1.57 -7.99
CA GLU A 44 -12.62 -2.82 -8.64
C GLU A 44 -13.17 -2.60 -10.04
N GLY A 45 -12.61 -3.31 -11.02
CA GLY A 45 -12.99 -3.17 -12.43
C GLY A 45 -12.39 -1.98 -13.16
N GLU A 46 -11.59 -1.14 -12.49
CA GLU A 46 -10.95 0.03 -13.08
C GLU A 46 -9.43 -0.09 -13.10
N GLU A 47 -8.81 0.50 -14.11
CA GLU A 47 -7.36 0.62 -14.21
C GLU A 47 -6.88 1.88 -13.50
N GLY A 48 -5.68 1.84 -12.94
CA GLY A 48 -5.11 3.00 -12.25
C GLY A 48 -3.61 3.06 -12.32
N SER A 49 -3.05 4.03 -11.62
CA SER A 49 -1.61 4.31 -11.56
C SER A 49 -0.87 3.39 -10.59
N PHE A 50 0.45 3.38 -10.69
CA PHE A 50 1.31 2.68 -9.72
C PHE A 50 1.12 3.25 -8.29
N GLY A 51 0.94 4.56 -8.15
CA GLY A 51 0.65 5.17 -6.85
C GLY A 51 -0.61 4.61 -6.21
N GLN A 52 -1.67 4.44 -6.99
CA GLN A 52 -2.91 3.82 -6.52
C GLN A 52 -2.71 2.35 -6.18
N ALA A 53 -1.89 1.62 -6.95
CA ALA A 53 -1.54 0.24 -6.65
C ALA A 53 -0.80 0.13 -5.31
N ILE A 54 0.15 1.01 -5.03
CA ILE A 54 0.89 1.03 -3.76
C ILE A 54 -0.07 1.29 -2.58
N GLU A 55 -0.97 2.25 -2.69
CA GLU A 55 -1.95 2.52 -1.64
C GLU A 55 -2.89 1.32 -1.40
N SER A 56 -3.26 0.63 -2.47
CA SER A 56 -4.07 -0.60 -2.39
C SER A 56 -3.31 -1.74 -1.70
N LEU A 57 -2.01 -1.90 -1.99
CA LEU A 57 -1.15 -2.88 -1.30
C LEU A 57 -1.07 -2.60 0.20
N LYS A 58 -0.95 -1.34 0.60
CA LYS A 58 -0.85 -0.93 2.01
C LYS A 58 -2.09 -1.30 2.83
N ILE A 59 -3.25 -1.36 2.20
CA ILE A 59 -4.51 -1.76 2.86
C ILE A 59 -4.83 -3.25 2.72
N GLY A 60 -3.88 -4.05 2.21
CA GLY A 60 -4.00 -5.50 2.15
C GLY A 60 -4.64 -6.06 0.90
N LYS A 61 -4.69 -5.29 -0.18
CA LYS A 61 -5.24 -5.75 -1.47
C LYS A 61 -4.18 -6.45 -2.31
N TYR A 62 -4.64 -7.26 -3.26
CA TYR A 62 -3.81 -7.85 -4.31
C TYR A 62 -3.91 -6.98 -5.56
N VAL A 63 -2.77 -6.72 -6.20
CA VAL A 63 -2.72 -5.88 -7.41
C VAL A 63 -1.91 -6.55 -8.51
N ALA A 64 -2.20 -6.19 -9.75
CA ALA A 64 -1.47 -6.66 -10.92
C ALA A 64 -1.52 -5.60 -12.00
N ARG A 65 -0.66 -5.75 -13.02
CA ARG A 65 -0.78 -4.98 -14.25
C ARG A 65 -1.50 -5.79 -15.30
N LYS A 66 -2.46 -5.18 -15.93
CA LYS A 66 -3.19 -5.79 -17.06
C LYS A 66 -2.26 -6.11 -18.24
N GLY A 67 -1.22 -5.28 -18.43
CA GLY A 67 -0.24 -5.41 -19.50
C GLY A 67 0.88 -6.42 -19.26
N TRP A 68 0.92 -7.10 -18.11
CA TRP A 68 1.92 -8.14 -17.89
C TRP A 68 1.71 -9.33 -18.83
N ASN A 69 2.82 -9.85 -19.37
CA ASN A 69 2.79 -10.97 -20.31
C ASN A 69 2.41 -12.30 -19.65
N GLY A 70 2.73 -12.46 -18.36
CA GLY A 70 2.41 -13.66 -17.61
C GLY A 70 1.02 -13.59 -17.00
N LYS A 71 0.23 -14.64 -17.19
CA LYS A 71 -1.12 -14.74 -16.60
C LYS A 71 -1.05 -15.20 -15.16
N GLY A 72 -1.94 -14.67 -14.32
CA GLY A 72 -2.06 -15.06 -12.92
C GLY A 72 -0.97 -14.48 -12.03
N MET A 73 -0.19 -13.53 -12.50
CA MET A 73 0.78 -12.79 -11.68
C MET A 73 0.05 -11.75 -10.84
N PHE A 74 0.42 -11.64 -9.59
CA PHE A 74 -0.08 -10.56 -8.73
C PHE A 74 0.89 -10.27 -7.59
N LEU A 75 0.72 -9.11 -6.98
CA LEU A 75 1.51 -8.61 -5.86
C LEU A 75 0.65 -8.53 -4.59
N TRP A 76 1.30 -8.68 -3.46
CA TRP A 76 0.72 -8.35 -2.15
C TRP A 76 1.82 -7.80 -1.24
N LEU A 77 1.43 -7.10 -0.21
CA LEU A 77 2.35 -6.59 0.79
C LEU A 77 2.42 -7.55 1.97
N LYS A 78 3.63 -8.07 2.24
CA LYS A 78 3.93 -8.74 3.49
C LYS A 78 4.24 -7.64 4.51
N PRO A 79 3.41 -7.46 5.56
CA PRO A 79 3.56 -6.32 6.45
C PRO A 79 4.78 -6.44 7.37
N TYR A 80 5.15 -5.33 7.97
CA TYR A 80 6.11 -5.27 9.06
C TYR A 80 5.69 -6.21 10.18
N SER A 81 6.62 -6.99 10.73
CA SER A 81 6.32 -7.95 11.79
C SER A 81 7.54 -8.22 12.66
N THR A 82 7.29 -8.78 13.87
CA THR A 82 8.34 -9.33 14.71
C THR A 82 8.52 -10.80 14.36
N VAL A 83 9.76 -11.22 14.14
CA VAL A 83 10.11 -12.60 13.80
C VAL A 83 10.94 -13.21 14.94
N LYS A 84 10.51 -14.38 15.40
CA LYS A 84 11.23 -15.16 16.42
C LYS A 84 12.07 -16.25 15.75
N ALA A 85 13.27 -16.51 16.31
CA ALA A 85 14.17 -17.54 15.80
C ALA A 85 13.50 -18.91 15.69
N GLU A 86 12.65 -19.26 16.65
CA GLU A 86 11.93 -20.54 16.70
C GLU A 86 10.93 -20.75 15.56
N TRP A 87 10.51 -19.66 14.89
CA TRP A 87 9.57 -19.72 13.76
C TRP A 87 10.27 -19.84 12.40
N CYS A 88 11.60 -19.73 12.38
CA CYS A 88 12.35 -19.70 11.13
C CYS A 88 12.79 -21.11 10.71
N HIS A 89 12.51 -21.44 9.45
CA HIS A 89 12.99 -22.67 8.81
C HIS A 89 14.34 -22.47 8.12
N ASP A 90 14.65 -21.24 7.72
CA ASP A 90 15.95 -20.90 7.13
C ASP A 90 17.02 -20.84 8.21
N PRO A 91 18.02 -21.73 8.17
CA PRO A 91 19.06 -21.78 9.21
C PRO A 91 19.92 -20.52 9.27
N LYS A 92 20.12 -19.82 8.17
CA LYS A 92 20.89 -18.55 8.15
C LYS A 92 20.14 -17.44 8.86
N LEU A 93 18.86 -17.29 8.54
CA LEU A 93 18.00 -16.31 9.18
C LEU A 93 17.85 -16.60 10.67
N LYS A 94 17.64 -17.86 11.03
CA LYS A 94 17.56 -18.31 12.42
C LYS A 94 18.80 -17.94 13.21
N ALA A 95 20.00 -18.17 12.64
CA ALA A 95 21.28 -17.86 13.29
C ALA A 95 21.43 -16.34 13.51
N ILE A 96 21.01 -15.51 12.56
CA ILE A 96 21.05 -14.05 12.68
C ILE A 96 20.14 -13.58 13.83
N ILE A 97 18.94 -14.12 13.89
CA ILE A 97 17.95 -13.75 14.92
C ILE A 97 18.41 -14.22 16.31
N GLU A 98 18.96 -15.42 16.42
CA GLU A 98 19.52 -15.96 17.67
C GLU A 98 20.65 -15.07 18.22
N LYS A 99 21.52 -14.58 17.34
CA LYS A 99 22.59 -13.62 17.73
C LYS A 99 22.02 -12.29 18.23
N ASN A 100 20.83 -11.92 17.82
CA ASN A 100 20.18 -10.67 18.21
C ASN A 100 19.22 -10.83 19.39
N GLY A 101 19.36 -11.89 20.17
CA GLY A 101 18.53 -12.11 21.37
C GLY A 101 17.26 -12.91 21.13
N GLY A 102 17.12 -13.55 19.98
CA GLY A 102 16.01 -14.46 19.69
C GLY A 102 14.82 -13.84 18.97
N GLU A 103 14.79 -12.52 18.81
CA GLU A 103 13.76 -11.78 18.08
C GLU A 103 14.37 -10.66 17.26
N MET A 104 13.82 -10.44 16.08
CA MET A 104 14.14 -9.27 15.24
C MET A 104 12.88 -8.78 14.53
N GLU A 105 12.87 -7.50 14.24
CA GLU A 105 11.82 -6.92 13.43
C GLU A 105 12.13 -7.12 11.96
N ALA A 106 11.11 -7.55 11.18
CA ALA A 106 11.21 -7.68 9.74
C ALA A 106 10.43 -6.54 9.11
N VAL A 107 11.08 -5.77 8.24
CA VAL A 107 10.43 -4.70 7.49
C VAL A 107 9.45 -5.29 6.48
N GLY A 108 8.41 -4.54 6.13
CA GLY A 108 7.46 -4.93 5.11
C GLY A 108 8.13 -5.09 3.74
N THR A 109 7.64 -6.00 2.94
CA THR A 109 8.13 -6.23 1.57
C THR A 109 6.99 -6.55 0.62
N ILE A 110 7.13 -6.11 -0.63
CA ILE A 110 6.19 -6.48 -1.68
C ILE A 110 6.61 -7.84 -2.24
N CYS A 111 5.69 -8.78 -2.23
CA CYS A 111 5.89 -10.13 -2.76
C CYS A 111 5.11 -10.31 -4.06
N MET A 112 5.57 -11.23 -4.89
CA MET A 112 4.89 -11.57 -6.15
C MET A 112 4.60 -13.06 -6.21
N LYS A 113 3.38 -13.41 -6.66
CA LYS A 113 3.09 -14.73 -7.18
C LYS A 113 3.41 -14.70 -8.67
N THR A 114 4.34 -15.52 -9.12
CA THR A 114 4.78 -15.56 -10.51
C THR A 114 3.80 -16.32 -11.42
N ALA A 115 3.95 -16.16 -12.73
CA ALA A 115 3.10 -16.84 -13.71
C ALA A 115 3.24 -18.37 -13.65
N ASP A 116 4.40 -18.89 -13.24
CA ASP A 116 4.66 -20.32 -13.05
C ASP A 116 4.43 -20.81 -11.61
N ASP A 117 3.57 -20.12 -10.87
CA ASP A 117 3.11 -20.46 -9.53
C ASP A 117 4.21 -20.56 -8.47
N LYS A 118 5.16 -19.63 -8.53
CA LYS A 118 6.20 -19.48 -7.51
C LYS A 118 6.00 -18.20 -6.72
N ILE A 119 6.59 -18.15 -5.54
CA ILE A 119 6.58 -16.96 -4.69
C ILE A 119 7.93 -16.27 -4.78
N MET A 120 7.92 -15.00 -5.12
CA MET A 120 9.09 -14.13 -5.06
C MET A 120 8.92 -13.19 -3.86
N SER A 121 9.78 -13.35 -2.86
CA SER A 121 9.81 -12.45 -1.69
C SER A 121 10.72 -11.28 -1.98
N GLY A 122 10.12 -10.10 -2.11
CA GLY A 122 10.85 -8.89 -2.49
C GLY A 122 10.82 -8.66 -4.00
N TRP A 123 9.76 -8.02 -4.47
CA TRP A 123 9.62 -7.62 -5.87
C TRP A 123 10.08 -6.18 -6.07
N VAL A 124 10.77 -5.91 -7.18
CA VAL A 124 11.25 -4.58 -7.54
C VAL A 124 10.54 -4.12 -8.82
N ALA A 125 9.92 -2.95 -8.77
CA ALA A 125 9.23 -2.38 -9.91
C ALA A 125 10.24 -1.92 -10.97
N SER A 126 9.97 -2.26 -12.24
CA SER A 126 10.68 -1.66 -13.38
C SER A 126 10.20 -0.24 -13.62
N GLN A 127 10.93 0.53 -14.42
CA GLN A 127 10.47 1.86 -14.86
C GLN A 127 9.11 1.76 -15.56
N THR A 128 8.94 0.76 -16.40
CA THR A 128 7.65 0.51 -17.08
C THR A 128 6.53 0.27 -16.08
N ASP A 129 6.77 -0.52 -15.04
CA ASP A 129 5.77 -0.77 -14.00
C ASP A 129 5.38 0.52 -13.25
N VAL A 130 6.37 1.32 -12.87
CA VAL A 130 6.17 2.58 -12.12
C VAL A 130 5.37 3.59 -12.93
N LEU A 131 5.60 3.67 -14.24
CA LEU A 131 5.00 4.67 -15.13
C LEU A 131 3.71 4.21 -15.80
N SER A 132 3.31 2.96 -15.60
CA SER A 132 2.08 2.41 -16.20
C SER A 132 0.81 2.84 -15.48
N ASN A 133 -0.28 2.90 -16.24
CA ASN A 133 -1.60 3.26 -15.73
C ASN A 133 -2.62 2.13 -15.94
N ASP A 134 -2.14 0.90 -16.04
CA ASP A 134 -2.95 -0.31 -16.24
C ASP A 134 -2.98 -1.22 -15.01
N TRP A 135 -2.70 -0.65 -13.84
CA TRP A 135 -2.78 -1.37 -12.57
C TRP A 135 -4.22 -1.67 -12.20
N ILE A 136 -4.49 -2.89 -11.74
CA ILE A 136 -5.83 -3.37 -11.40
C ILE A 136 -5.82 -4.12 -10.07
N LEU A 137 -6.96 -4.16 -9.42
CA LEU A 137 -7.22 -5.08 -8.30
C LEU A 137 -7.43 -6.51 -8.84
N VAL A 138 -6.95 -7.46 -8.08
CA VAL A 138 -7.08 -8.89 -8.39
C VAL A 138 -8.03 -9.56 -7.42
#